data_a769808f2b0aa4ca86680cc1937e1a45
#
_entry.id   a769808f2b0aa4ca86680cc1937e1a45
#
_cell.length_a   1.000
_cell.length_b   1.000
_cell.length_c   1.000
_cell.angle_alpha   90.00
_cell.angle_beta   90.00
_cell.angle_gamma   90.00
#
_symmetry.space_group_name_H-M   'P 1'
#
loop_
_entity.id
_entity.type
_entity.pdbx_description
1 polymer ?
#
loop_
_entity_poly.entity_id
_entity_poly.type
_entity_poly.pdbx_seq_one_letter_code
_entity_poly.pdbx_strand_id
1 'polypeptide(L)'
;MSLSVSTQDQKGEKLDAINKHNFVSQITIPAYSPSIHSQSPHTYLKERMSVETAESSKMKTAIGALIAIVLGIAVVAGVGFTLHKVSADPQPKLYATKVGTIVAADGKTYNHYTIADGVYPDPINSKAHGTTATSDGGHPSWPSYGPYTDFVLPANSYITVTLTVYDSGNQLNSPYFGNVVGTVDGTASYDGTTKTGLAPTEVEHTFTLHSLPTSTQDPLFVNVPLPLNTDAEMKAYNNDPTKLPVGHKVTFSFLTKGPGHYVWNCEYPCGDSTYQGFGAVMGQLGYMSGKVTVA
;
A
#
# COMPACT_ATOMS: atom_id res chain seq x y z
N MET A 1 17.36 43.21 14.42
CA MET A 1 15.96 43.07 14.84
C MET A 1 15.80 41.68 15.45
N SER A 2 15.77 41.64 16.77
CA SER A 2 15.78 40.38 17.55
C SER A 2 14.36 40.05 17.93
N LEU A 3 13.88 38.84 17.62
CA LEU A 3 12.60 38.32 18.06
C LEU A 3 12.85 37.21 19.09
N SER A 4 12.52 37.53 20.33
CA SER A 4 12.48 36.63 21.45
C SER A 4 11.21 35.74 21.39
N VAL A 5 11.37 34.41 21.49
CA VAL A 5 10.27 33.48 21.67
C VAL A 5 10.15 33.13 23.14
N SER A 6 8.99 33.41 23.70
CA SER A 6 8.57 33.13 25.06
C SER A 6 8.13 31.64 25.18
N THR A 7 8.75 30.94 26.11
CA THR A 7 8.30 29.61 26.57
C THR A 7 7.17 29.76 27.56
N GLN A 8 6.02 29.16 27.32
CA GLN A 8 4.95 28.96 28.30
C GLN A 8 5.03 27.55 28.89
N ASP A 9 5.20 27.56 30.21
CA ASP A 9 5.05 26.44 31.13
C ASP A 9 3.60 25.91 31.13
N GLN A 10 3.39 24.61 30.97
CA GLN A 10 2.12 23.97 31.31
C GLN A 10 2.32 22.95 32.42
N LYS A 11 1.62 23.25 33.49
CA LYS A 11 1.48 22.54 34.75
C LYS A 11 0.98 21.09 34.58
N GLY A 12 1.54 20.22 35.38
CA GLY A 12 1.14 18.84 35.52
C GLY A 12 -0.28 18.67 36.04
N GLU A 13 -0.96 17.68 35.52
CA GLU A 13 -2.23 17.18 35.99
C GLU A 13 -2.04 15.80 36.61
N LYS A 14 -2.48 15.70 37.88
CA LYS A 14 -2.40 14.54 38.71
C LYS A 14 -3.40 13.47 38.26
N LEU A 15 -2.93 12.26 38.03
CA LEU A 15 -3.76 11.06 37.90
C LEU A 15 -4.19 10.58 39.31
N ASP A 16 -5.46 10.70 39.57
CA ASP A 16 -6.09 10.14 40.76
C ASP A 16 -6.36 8.64 40.60
N ALA A 17 -6.06 7.92 41.67
CA ALA A 17 -6.15 6.49 41.79
C ALA A 17 -7.62 6.01 41.80
N ILE A 18 -7.96 5.07 40.95
CA ILE A 18 -9.26 4.38 40.99
C ILE A 18 -9.23 3.29 42.03
N ASN A 19 -10.07 3.49 43.00
CA ASN A 19 -10.34 2.67 44.18
C ASN A 19 -10.99 1.34 43.80
N LYS A 20 -10.36 0.23 44.17
CA LYS A 20 -10.94 -1.12 44.04
C LYS A 20 -11.95 -1.36 45.17
N HIS A 21 -13.23 -1.33 44.85
CA HIS A 21 -14.26 -1.87 45.75
C HIS A 21 -14.42 -3.38 45.55
N ASN A 22 -13.99 -4.13 46.54
CA ASN A 22 -14.33 -5.55 46.74
C ASN A 22 -15.81 -5.66 47.11
N PHE A 23 -16.60 -6.26 46.22
CA PHE A 23 -17.99 -6.64 46.52
C PHE A 23 -18.01 -8.13 46.89
N VAL A 24 -17.98 -8.43 48.18
CA VAL A 24 -18.24 -9.78 48.69
C VAL A 24 -19.76 -9.88 48.91
N SER A 25 -20.48 -10.58 48.04
CA SER A 25 -21.88 -10.91 48.26
C SER A 25 -21.99 -12.17 49.12
N GLN A 26 -22.52 -12.01 50.33
CA GLN A 26 -22.90 -13.13 51.19
C GLN A 26 -24.13 -13.84 50.60
N ILE A 27 -23.97 -15.11 50.25
CA ILE A 27 -25.08 -15.99 49.89
C ILE A 27 -25.70 -16.54 51.17
N THR A 28 -26.87 -16.06 51.50
CA THR A 28 -27.69 -16.61 52.58
C THR A 28 -28.56 -17.73 52.02
N ILE A 29 -28.32 -18.97 52.46
CA ILE A 29 -29.13 -20.14 52.08
C ILE A 29 -30.32 -20.18 53.04
N PRO A 30 -31.58 -20.11 52.57
CA PRO A 30 -32.75 -20.30 53.46
C PRO A 30 -32.95 -21.79 53.72
N ALA A 31 -33.22 -22.11 55.03
CA ALA A 31 -33.52 -23.43 55.48
C ALA A 31 -34.81 -23.95 54.85
N TYR A 32 -34.76 -25.13 54.24
CA TYR A 32 -35.87 -25.81 53.58
C TYR A 32 -36.66 -26.60 54.66
N SER A 33 -37.92 -26.23 54.89
CA SER A 33 -38.87 -26.99 55.66
C SER A 33 -39.83 -27.71 54.71
N PRO A 34 -39.93 -29.04 54.68
CA PRO A 34 -40.86 -29.74 53.79
C PRO A 34 -42.29 -29.74 54.39
N SER A 35 -43.16 -28.90 53.87
CA SER A 35 -44.61 -29.06 54.08
C SER A 35 -45.21 -29.96 52.99
N ILE A 36 -45.66 -31.13 53.38
CA ILE A 36 -46.37 -32.05 52.49
C ILE A 36 -47.76 -31.48 52.24
N HIS A 37 -47.94 -30.82 51.12
CA HIS A 37 -49.29 -30.48 50.60
C HIS A 37 -49.71 -31.52 49.58
N SER A 38 -50.78 -32.25 49.90
CA SER A 38 -51.49 -33.14 48.97
C SER A 38 -52.10 -32.31 47.83
N GLN A 39 -51.44 -32.32 46.67
CA GLN A 39 -51.97 -31.66 45.48
C GLN A 39 -52.95 -32.58 44.73
N SER A 40 -54.07 -32.02 44.28
CA SER A 40 -55.06 -32.74 43.49
C SER A 40 -54.52 -33.13 42.08
N PRO A 41 -55.02 -34.24 41.47
CA PRO A 41 -54.54 -34.70 40.18
C PRO A 41 -54.63 -33.65 39.04
N HIS A 42 -55.55 -32.71 39.13
CA HIS A 42 -55.71 -31.63 38.16
C HIS A 42 -54.56 -30.58 38.17
N THR A 43 -53.96 -30.37 39.33
CA THR A 43 -52.83 -29.43 39.49
C THR A 43 -51.55 -30.02 38.85
N TYR A 44 -51.37 -31.35 38.97
CA TYR A 44 -50.20 -32.05 38.42
C TYR A 44 -50.13 -32.04 36.88
N LEU A 45 -51.30 -32.18 36.22
CA LEU A 45 -51.39 -32.12 34.76
C LEU A 45 -51.10 -30.69 34.22
N LYS A 46 -51.59 -29.67 34.93
CA LYS A 46 -51.39 -28.27 34.55
C LYS A 46 -49.92 -27.84 34.72
N GLU A 47 -49.27 -28.32 35.73
CA GLU A 47 -47.84 -28.04 36.01
C GLU A 47 -46.95 -28.75 35.01
N ARG A 48 -47.25 -30.03 34.65
CA ARG A 48 -46.51 -30.77 33.61
C ARG A 48 -46.63 -30.14 32.21
N MET A 49 -47.83 -29.69 31.86
CA MET A 49 -48.04 -28.97 30.56
C MET A 49 -47.32 -27.61 30.52
N SER A 50 -47.23 -26.90 31.65
CA SER A 50 -46.53 -25.62 31.73
C SER A 50 -45.00 -25.78 31.68
N VAL A 51 -44.45 -26.86 32.21
CA VAL A 51 -43.03 -27.18 32.14
C VAL A 51 -42.65 -27.61 30.72
N GLU A 52 -43.47 -28.44 30.07
CA GLU A 52 -43.20 -28.92 28.72
C GLU A 52 -43.27 -27.79 27.68
N THR A 53 -44.19 -26.83 27.84
CA THR A 53 -44.26 -25.63 27.00
C THR A 53 -43.10 -24.67 27.26
N ALA A 54 -42.60 -24.55 28.51
CA ALA A 54 -41.49 -23.71 28.88
C ALA A 54 -40.16 -24.27 28.34
N GLU A 55 -39.94 -25.59 28.36
CA GLU A 55 -38.75 -26.24 27.79
C GLU A 55 -38.76 -26.14 26.26
N SER A 56 -39.91 -26.35 25.59
CA SER A 56 -40.05 -26.15 24.14
C SER A 56 -39.72 -24.72 23.71
N SER A 57 -40.18 -23.72 24.53
CA SER A 57 -39.85 -22.32 24.27
C SER A 57 -38.36 -22.01 24.43
N LYS A 58 -37.71 -22.51 25.47
CA LYS A 58 -36.27 -22.35 25.69
C LYS A 58 -35.45 -23.00 24.57
N MET A 59 -35.84 -24.17 24.10
CA MET A 59 -35.16 -24.86 23.00
C MET A 59 -35.29 -24.08 21.67
N LYS A 60 -36.47 -23.54 21.37
CA LYS A 60 -36.67 -22.69 20.17
C LYS A 60 -35.83 -21.42 20.24
N THR A 61 -35.74 -20.79 21.40
CA THR A 61 -34.89 -19.61 21.61
C THR A 61 -33.41 -19.97 21.45
N ALA A 62 -32.92 -21.09 21.99
CA ALA A 62 -31.58 -21.56 21.85
C ALA A 62 -31.21 -21.89 20.39
N ILE A 63 -32.11 -22.54 19.66
CA ILE A 63 -31.94 -22.81 18.22
C ILE A 63 -31.89 -21.49 17.43
N GLY A 64 -32.77 -20.53 17.72
CA GLY A 64 -32.75 -19.22 17.09
C GLY A 64 -31.45 -18.46 17.34
N ALA A 65 -30.93 -18.49 18.56
CA ALA A 65 -29.65 -17.89 18.89
C ALA A 65 -28.48 -18.56 18.16
N LEU A 66 -28.49 -19.89 18.07
CA LEU A 66 -27.46 -20.63 17.34
C LEU A 66 -27.49 -20.29 15.85
N ILE A 67 -28.64 -20.22 15.24
CA ILE A 67 -28.80 -19.83 13.83
C ILE A 67 -28.28 -18.40 13.61
N ALA A 68 -28.60 -17.47 14.49
CA ALA A 68 -28.12 -16.09 14.40
C ALA A 68 -26.58 -15.99 14.49
N ILE A 69 -25.97 -16.78 15.40
CA ILE A 69 -24.51 -16.85 15.52
C ILE A 69 -23.89 -17.41 14.25
N VAL A 70 -24.40 -18.52 13.72
CA VAL A 70 -23.89 -19.14 12.49
C VAL A 70 -24.00 -18.18 11.29
N LEU A 71 -25.16 -17.51 11.15
CA LEU A 71 -25.33 -16.50 10.11
C LEU A 71 -24.37 -15.31 10.28
N GLY A 72 -24.19 -14.84 11.51
CA GLY A 72 -23.21 -13.78 11.81
C GLY A 72 -21.79 -14.16 11.41
N ILE A 73 -21.35 -15.38 11.77
CA ILE A 73 -20.04 -15.91 11.37
C ILE A 73 -19.94 -16.02 9.84
N ALA A 74 -20.97 -16.51 9.17
CA ALA A 74 -20.98 -16.64 7.70
C ALA A 74 -20.87 -15.29 7.00
N VAL A 75 -21.56 -14.26 7.50
CA VAL A 75 -21.45 -12.88 6.98
C VAL A 75 -20.05 -12.32 7.19
N VAL A 76 -19.49 -12.44 8.41
CA VAL A 76 -18.14 -11.94 8.70
C VAL A 76 -17.09 -12.67 7.84
N ALA A 77 -17.20 -13.99 7.73
CA ALA A 77 -16.30 -14.78 6.89
C ALA A 77 -16.44 -14.42 5.39
N GLY A 78 -17.68 -14.23 4.91
CA GLY A 78 -17.96 -13.83 3.54
C GLY A 78 -17.40 -12.43 3.22
N VAL A 79 -17.60 -11.46 4.10
CA VAL A 79 -17.02 -10.12 3.96
C VAL A 79 -15.50 -10.17 4.02
N GLY A 80 -14.93 -10.90 4.99
CA GLY A 80 -13.49 -11.07 5.10
C GLY A 80 -12.86 -11.70 3.85
N PHE A 81 -13.50 -12.73 3.30
CA PHE A 81 -13.06 -13.37 2.05
C PHE A 81 -13.15 -12.43 0.84
N THR A 82 -14.24 -11.66 0.75
CA THR A 82 -14.42 -10.69 -0.34
C THR A 82 -13.39 -9.57 -0.25
N LEU A 83 -13.19 -9.01 0.95
CA LEU A 83 -12.17 -7.98 1.17
C LEU A 83 -10.76 -8.51 0.87
N HIS A 84 -10.46 -9.76 1.27
CA HIS A 84 -9.18 -10.38 0.95
C HIS A 84 -8.97 -10.53 -0.56
N LYS A 85 -10.00 -10.96 -1.31
CA LYS A 85 -9.92 -11.06 -2.78
C LYS A 85 -9.78 -9.69 -3.46
N VAL A 86 -10.52 -8.68 -2.99
CA VAL A 86 -10.44 -7.32 -3.55
C VAL A 86 -9.11 -6.64 -3.20
N SER A 87 -8.55 -6.94 -2.04
CA SER A 87 -7.23 -6.43 -1.62
C SER A 87 -6.06 -7.26 -2.14
N ALA A 88 -6.32 -8.42 -2.76
CA ALA A 88 -5.28 -9.19 -3.43
C ALA A 88 -4.74 -8.36 -4.60
N ASP A 89 -3.45 -8.04 -4.55
CA ASP A 89 -2.78 -7.29 -5.59
C ASP A 89 -2.43 -8.24 -6.75
N PRO A 90 -3.11 -8.11 -7.90
CA PRO A 90 -2.87 -8.98 -9.05
C PRO A 90 -1.65 -8.55 -9.87
N GLN A 91 -0.95 -7.46 -9.48
CA GLN A 91 0.16 -6.95 -10.27
C GLN A 91 1.32 -7.94 -10.33
N PRO A 92 1.89 -8.16 -11.52
CA PRO A 92 3.09 -8.99 -11.65
C PRO A 92 4.26 -8.34 -10.92
N LYS A 93 5.13 -9.17 -10.33
CA LYS A 93 6.26 -8.70 -9.51
C LYS A 93 7.58 -8.87 -10.24
N LEU A 94 8.41 -7.83 -10.23
CA LEU A 94 9.79 -7.88 -10.67
C LEU A 94 10.72 -8.17 -9.50
N TYR A 95 11.40 -9.29 -9.58
CA TYR A 95 12.40 -9.69 -8.58
C TYR A 95 13.79 -9.22 -8.99
N ALA A 96 14.52 -8.61 -8.07
CA ALA A 96 15.88 -8.19 -8.33
C ALA A 96 16.80 -9.40 -8.56
N THR A 97 17.64 -9.30 -9.58
CA THR A 97 18.57 -10.35 -9.98
C THR A 97 19.95 -10.07 -9.41
N LYS A 98 20.55 -11.06 -8.72
CA LYS A 98 21.91 -10.94 -8.18
C LYS A 98 22.94 -10.95 -9.31
N VAL A 99 23.82 -9.96 -9.30
CA VAL A 99 24.90 -9.82 -10.30
C VAL A 99 26.29 -9.92 -9.70
N GLY A 100 26.42 -9.92 -8.37
CA GLY A 100 27.71 -10.05 -7.70
C GLY A 100 27.74 -9.40 -6.33
N THR A 101 28.89 -8.82 -6.02
CA THR A 101 29.12 -7.99 -4.82
C THR A 101 29.82 -6.70 -5.22
N ILE A 102 29.63 -5.66 -4.42
CA ILE A 102 30.26 -4.36 -4.62
C ILE A 102 30.74 -3.79 -3.29
N VAL A 103 31.86 -3.08 -3.29
CA VAL A 103 32.28 -2.26 -2.14
C VAL A 103 31.70 -0.86 -2.35
N ALA A 104 30.79 -0.44 -1.45
CA ALA A 104 30.19 0.88 -1.52
C ALA A 104 31.11 1.96 -0.92
N ALA A 105 30.72 3.23 -1.06
CA ALA A 105 31.50 4.38 -0.56
C ALA A 105 31.70 4.37 0.97
N ASP A 106 30.85 3.66 1.72
CA ASP A 106 31.00 3.46 3.17
C ASP A 106 32.04 2.40 3.54
N GLY A 107 32.76 1.84 2.54
CA GLY A 107 33.77 0.79 2.70
C GLY A 107 33.24 -0.60 2.96
N LYS A 108 31.91 -0.80 2.99
CA LYS A 108 31.32 -2.12 3.20
C LYS A 108 31.05 -2.84 1.88
N THR A 109 31.12 -4.17 1.94
CA THR A 109 30.77 -5.03 0.82
C THR A 109 29.30 -5.40 0.90
N TYR A 110 28.59 -5.15 -0.17
CA TYR A 110 27.17 -5.48 -0.32
C TYR A 110 26.97 -6.53 -1.43
N ASN A 111 25.95 -7.37 -1.28
CA ASN A 111 25.43 -8.09 -2.43
C ASN A 111 24.84 -7.09 -3.41
N HIS A 112 25.18 -7.24 -4.68
CA HIS A 112 24.71 -6.35 -5.76
C HIS A 112 23.61 -7.04 -6.57
N TYR A 113 22.50 -6.34 -6.73
CA TYR A 113 21.35 -6.79 -7.50
C TYR A 113 20.91 -5.72 -8.50
N THR A 114 20.28 -6.16 -9.58
CA THR A 114 19.78 -5.28 -10.62
C THR A 114 18.30 -5.53 -10.88
N ILE A 115 17.58 -4.46 -11.21
CA ILE A 115 16.28 -4.51 -11.86
C ILE A 115 16.31 -3.62 -13.11
N ALA A 116 15.52 -3.99 -14.12
CA ALA A 116 15.34 -3.18 -15.33
C ALA A 116 13.86 -3.16 -15.70
N ASP A 117 13.34 -1.98 -16.03
CA ASP A 117 11.95 -1.79 -16.39
C ASP A 117 11.81 -0.62 -17.39
N GLY A 118 10.61 -0.39 -17.92
CA GLY A 118 10.33 0.68 -18.86
C GLY A 118 9.28 1.65 -18.37
N VAL A 119 9.27 2.86 -18.92
CA VAL A 119 8.24 3.87 -18.71
C VAL A 119 7.64 4.20 -20.07
N TYR A 120 6.35 3.97 -20.24
CA TYR A 120 5.69 3.99 -21.53
C TYR A 120 4.54 5.00 -21.54
N PRO A 121 4.24 5.58 -22.72
CA PRO A 121 3.13 6.53 -22.89
C PRO A 121 1.74 5.90 -22.75
N ASP A 122 1.66 4.58 -22.74
CA ASP A 122 0.41 3.84 -22.69
C ASP A 122 0.57 2.41 -22.14
N PRO A 123 -0.52 1.78 -21.63
CA PRO A 123 -0.47 0.43 -21.08
C PRO A 123 -0.29 -0.67 -22.12
N ILE A 124 -0.59 -0.43 -23.39
CA ILE A 124 -0.44 -1.41 -24.46
C ILE A 124 1.04 -1.74 -24.63
N ASN A 125 1.85 -0.71 -24.74
CA ASN A 125 3.30 -0.84 -24.90
C ASN A 125 3.98 -1.31 -23.60
N SER A 126 3.47 -0.89 -22.44
CA SER A 126 4.03 -1.32 -21.14
C SER A 126 3.79 -2.78 -20.82
N LYS A 127 2.72 -3.37 -21.34
CA LYS A 127 2.26 -4.73 -20.98
C LYS A 127 1.98 -4.92 -19.47
N ALA A 128 1.92 -3.85 -18.72
CA ALA A 128 1.70 -3.90 -17.26
C ALA A 128 0.29 -4.41 -16.93
N HIS A 129 -0.69 -4.07 -17.76
CA HIS A 129 -2.11 -4.35 -17.51
C HIS A 129 -2.72 -5.38 -18.47
N GLY A 130 -1.92 -6.22 -19.11
CA GLY A 130 -2.42 -7.27 -19.99
C GLY A 130 -2.28 -6.96 -21.45
N THR A 131 -3.21 -7.44 -22.27
CA THR A 131 -3.02 -7.52 -23.72
C THR A 131 -3.60 -6.36 -24.51
N THR A 132 -4.47 -5.55 -23.91
CA THR A 132 -5.14 -4.44 -24.61
C THR A 132 -5.40 -3.27 -23.67
N ALA A 133 -5.40 -2.05 -24.22
CA ALA A 133 -5.78 -0.84 -23.47
C ALA A 133 -7.20 -0.88 -22.88
N THR A 134 -8.07 -1.73 -23.39
CA THR A 134 -9.42 -1.94 -22.87
C THR A 134 -9.46 -2.84 -21.64
N SER A 135 -8.42 -3.64 -21.41
CA SER A 135 -8.34 -4.52 -20.24
C SER A 135 -7.85 -3.80 -18.98
N ASP A 136 -7.35 -2.59 -19.11
CA ASP A 136 -6.86 -1.74 -18.03
C ASP A 136 -7.91 -0.79 -17.43
N GLY A 137 -9.17 -1.00 -17.73
CA GLY A 137 -10.26 -0.15 -17.23
C GLY A 137 -10.60 1.03 -18.13
N GLY A 138 -10.08 1.08 -19.36
CA GLY A 138 -10.43 2.09 -20.36
C GLY A 138 -9.59 3.36 -20.32
N HIS A 139 -8.35 3.25 -19.86
CA HIS A 139 -7.39 4.35 -19.81
C HIS A 139 -6.20 4.15 -20.77
N PRO A 140 -6.44 4.09 -22.09
CA PRO A 140 -5.40 3.73 -23.07
C PRO A 140 -4.29 4.78 -23.20
N SER A 141 -4.55 6.01 -22.79
CA SER A 141 -3.60 7.13 -22.84
C SER A 141 -2.86 7.39 -21.52
N TRP A 142 -3.02 6.51 -20.56
CA TRP A 142 -2.32 6.68 -19.30
C TRP A 142 -0.88 6.17 -19.38
N PRO A 143 0.11 6.97 -18.97
CA PRO A 143 1.47 6.49 -18.87
C PRO A 143 1.59 5.36 -17.84
N SER A 144 2.52 4.45 -18.09
CA SER A 144 2.61 3.24 -17.29
C SER A 144 4.05 2.73 -17.22
N TYR A 145 4.46 2.26 -16.05
CA TYR A 145 5.63 1.39 -15.94
C TYR A 145 5.29 -0.01 -16.44
N GLY A 146 6.25 -0.67 -17.04
CA GLY A 146 6.01 -1.99 -17.59
C GLY A 146 7.26 -2.81 -17.91
N PRO A 147 7.11 -4.13 -17.83
CA PRO A 147 5.87 -4.88 -17.56
C PRO A 147 5.50 -5.01 -16.07
N TYR A 148 6.20 -4.31 -15.18
CA TYR A 148 6.07 -4.46 -13.74
C TYR A 148 5.86 -3.12 -13.05
N THR A 149 5.06 -3.11 -12.00
CA THR A 149 4.92 -1.97 -11.09
C THR A 149 5.24 -2.34 -9.65
N ASP A 150 5.30 -3.64 -9.34
CA ASP A 150 5.66 -4.12 -8.02
C ASP A 150 7.05 -4.75 -8.03
N PHE A 151 7.91 -4.30 -7.13
CA PHE A 151 9.29 -4.74 -7.03
C PHE A 151 9.55 -5.52 -5.74
N VAL A 152 10.34 -6.59 -5.86
CA VAL A 152 10.83 -7.37 -4.71
C VAL A 152 12.35 -7.25 -4.67
N LEU A 153 12.86 -6.60 -3.64
CA LEU A 153 14.27 -6.30 -3.46
C LEU A 153 14.81 -7.04 -2.23
N PRO A 154 16.05 -7.53 -2.27
CA PRO A 154 16.67 -8.11 -1.10
C PRO A 154 17.05 -7.04 -0.07
N ALA A 155 16.95 -7.39 1.22
CA ALA A 155 17.39 -6.54 2.32
C ALA A 155 18.91 -6.38 2.37
N ASN A 156 19.39 -5.27 2.95
CA ASN A 156 20.79 -4.96 3.18
C ASN A 156 21.67 -5.13 1.94
N SER A 157 21.18 -4.66 0.79
CA SER A 157 21.76 -4.90 -0.51
C SER A 157 21.95 -3.62 -1.33
N TYR A 158 22.89 -3.65 -2.25
CA TYR A 158 23.10 -2.60 -3.25
C TYR A 158 22.21 -2.92 -4.46
N ILE A 159 21.30 -2.03 -4.78
CA ILE A 159 20.34 -2.18 -5.87
C ILE A 159 20.70 -1.20 -6.98
N THR A 160 20.88 -1.69 -8.19
CA THR A 160 20.95 -0.86 -9.40
C THR A 160 19.65 -1.00 -10.18
N VAL A 161 19.01 0.13 -10.44
CA VAL A 161 17.81 0.24 -11.26
C VAL A 161 18.19 0.81 -12.62
N THR A 162 17.67 0.22 -13.68
CA THR A 162 17.75 0.76 -15.03
C THR A 162 16.33 0.93 -15.56
N LEU A 163 15.95 2.17 -15.85
CA LEU A 163 14.68 2.51 -16.50
C LEU A 163 14.96 2.94 -17.92
N THR A 164 14.12 2.49 -18.86
CA THR A 164 14.11 3.05 -20.22
C THR A 164 12.83 3.84 -20.38
N VAL A 165 12.97 5.16 -20.55
CA VAL A 165 11.85 6.11 -20.60
C VAL A 165 11.49 6.34 -22.06
N TYR A 166 10.24 6.05 -22.41
CA TYR A 166 9.68 6.18 -23.76
C TYR A 166 8.57 7.23 -23.84
N ASP A 167 8.22 7.84 -22.72
CA ASP A 167 7.09 8.77 -22.66
C ASP A 167 7.50 10.23 -22.85
N SER A 168 6.49 11.08 -23.04
CA SER A 168 6.59 12.53 -23.07
C SER A 168 5.35 13.13 -22.44
N GLY A 169 5.52 13.88 -21.40
CA GLY A 169 4.44 14.49 -20.64
C GLY A 169 4.44 16.02 -20.68
N ASN A 170 3.59 16.60 -19.85
CA ASN A 170 3.56 18.02 -19.62
C ASN A 170 4.58 18.40 -18.54
N GLN A 171 5.48 19.30 -18.87
CA GLN A 171 6.46 19.81 -17.93
C GLN A 171 5.77 20.41 -16.70
N LEU A 172 6.17 19.96 -15.52
CA LEU A 172 5.88 20.66 -14.28
C LEU A 172 7.13 21.39 -13.84
N ASN A 173 7.07 22.69 -13.83
CA ASN A 173 8.17 23.51 -13.44
C ASN A 173 8.40 23.46 -11.91
N SER A 174 8.74 22.27 -11.40
CA SER A 174 9.04 22.03 -9.99
C SER A 174 10.53 21.77 -9.79
N PRO A 175 11.27 22.73 -9.23
CA PRO A 175 12.71 22.55 -9.02
C PRO A 175 13.04 21.45 -7.99
N TYR A 176 12.09 21.08 -7.13
CA TYR A 176 12.32 20.10 -6.09
C TYR A 176 12.48 18.67 -6.67
N PHE A 177 11.57 18.26 -7.53
CA PHE A 177 11.57 16.91 -8.10
C PHE A 177 12.59 16.71 -9.22
N GLY A 178 13.23 17.76 -9.68
CA GLY A 178 14.35 17.69 -10.62
C GLY A 178 15.65 17.17 -10.00
N ASN A 179 15.74 17.05 -8.66
CA ASN A 179 16.96 16.61 -8.00
C ASN A 179 16.99 15.08 -7.82
N VAL A 180 18.17 14.48 -7.98
CA VAL A 180 18.43 13.10 -7.59
C VAL A 180 18.71 13.06 -6.08
N VAL A 181 17.92 12.27 -5.34
CA VAL A 181 18.01 12.17 -3.88
C VAL A 181 17.97 10.71 -3.45
N GLY A 182 18.74 10.34 -2.42
CA GLY A 182 18.71 9.02 -1.80
C GLY A 182 19.37 7.90 -2.60
N THR A 183 19.94 8.22 -3.76
CA THR A 183 20.81 7.32 -4.51
C THR A 183 22.21 7.29 -3.92
N VAL A 184 22.99 6.29 -4.29
CA VAL A 184 24.43 6.28 -4.00
C VAL A 184 25.08 7.46 -4.71
N ASP A 185 25.90 8.21 -3.99
CA ASP A 185 26.58 9.44 -4.45
C ASP A 185 25.65 10.59 -4.87
N GLY A 186 24.33 10.48 -4.63
CA GLY A 186 23.37 11.52 -5.00
C GLY A 186 23.26 11.75 -6.51
N THR A 187 23.55 10.74 -7.32
CA THR A 187 23.60 10.84 -8.79
C THR A 187 22.75 9.76 -9.48
N ALA A 188 22.44 10.03 -10.74
CA ALA A 188 21.93 9.06 -11.71
C ALA A 188 22.63 9.25 -13.06
N SER A 189 22.71 8.19 -13.86
CA SER A 189 23.24 8.24 -15.21
C SER A 189 22.08 8.38 -16.20
N TYR A 190 22.14 9.36 -17.07
CA TYR A 190 21.21 9.66 -18.15
C TYR A 190 21.91 9.44 -19.49
N ASP A 191 21.56 8.39 -20.21
CA ASP A 191 22.21 7.98 -21.47
C ASP A 191 23.76 7.94 -21.35
N GLY A 192 24.25 7.46 -20.22
CA GLY A 192 25.68 7.38 -19.93
C GLY A 192 26.30 8.64 -19.29
N THR A 193 25.55 9.74 -19.18
CA THR A 193 26.03 10.97 -18.52
C THR A 193 25.56 11.04 -17.09
N THR A 194 26.48 11.09 -16.12
CA THR A 194 26.15 11.20 -14.69
C THR A 194 25.76 12.62 -14.32
N LYS A 195 24.61 12.77 -13.68
CA LYS A 195 24.06 14.07 -13.22
C LYS A 195 23.50 13.94 -11.80
N THR A 196 23.41 15.06 -11.09
CA THR A 196 22.74 15.20 -9.78
C THR A 196 21.27 15.56 -9.90
N GLY A 197 20.76 15.71 -11.12
CA GLY A 197 19.39 16.07 -11.43
C GLY A 197 19.21 16.51 -12.87
N LEU A 198 18.01 16.88 -13.20
CA LEU A 198 17.60 17.48 -14.48
C LEU A 198 17.04 18.89 -14.23
N ALA A 199 17.12 19.76 -15.23
CA ALA A 199 16.41 21.04 -15.16
C ALA A 199 14.88 20.79 -15.05
N PRO A 200 14.12 21.63 -14.32
CA PRO A 200 12.68 21.41 -14.15
C PRO A 200 11.90 21.28 -15.48
N THR A 201 12.40 21.89 -16.53
CA THR A 201 11.81 21.85 -17.88
C THR A 201 12.20 20.59 -18.67
N GLU A 202 13.11 19.77 -18.16
CA GLU A 202 13.55 18.51 -18.77
C GLU A 202 12.91 17.28 -18.10
N VAL A 203 12.09 17.48 -17.08
CA VAL A 203 11.48 16.40 -16.28
C VAL A 203 10.02 16.24 -16.66
N GLU A 204 9.62 15.01 -16.93
CA GLU A 204 8.21 14.67 -17.12
C GLU A 204 7.67 13.75 -16.01
N HIS A 205 8.49 12.84 -15.54
CA HIS A 205 8.14 11.85 -14.52
C HIS A 205 9.21 11.78 -13.43
N THR A 206 8.89 11.09 -12.35
CA THR A 206 9.89 10.68 -11.35
C THR A 206 9.70 9.21 -11.01
N PHE A 207 10.80 8.57 -10.63
CA PHE A 207 10.76 7.38 -9.81
C PHE A 207 11.00 7.81 -8.36
N THR A 208 9.93 7.85 -7.56
CA THR A 208 10.04 8.26 -6.16
C THR A 208 9.62 7.12 -5.25
N LEU A 209 10.60 6.49 -4.62
CA LEU A 209 10.42 5.39 -3.66
C LEU A 209 10.47 5.95 -2.24
N HIS A 210 9.49 5.65 -1.42
CA HIS A 210 9.45 6.16 -0.04
C HIS A 210 8.77 5.21 0.94
N SER A 211 9.08 5.42 2.22
CA SER A 211 8.44 4.74 3.33
C SER A 211 6.99 5.20 3.51
N LEU A 212 6.12 4.31 3.97
CA LEU A 212 4.78 4.69 4.41
C LEU A 212 4.86 5.46 5.74
N PRO A 213 4.01 6.48 5.98
CA PRO A 213 4.06 7.30 7.18
C PRO A 213 3.84 6.54 8.49
N THR A 214 3.16 5.41 8.44
CA THR A 214 2.85 4.54 9.60
C THR A 214 3.84 3.40 9.78
N SER A 215 4.90 3.36 8.99
CA SER A 215 5.89 2.29 8.97
C SER A 215 6.74 2.29 10.24
N THR A 216 6.99 1.11 10.79
CA THR A 216 7.98 0.87 11.84
C THR A 216 9.31 0.37 11.30
N GLN A 217 9.42 0.24 9.98
CA GLN A 217 10.60 -0.20 9.25
C GLN A 217 11.64 0.93 9.10
N ASP A 218 12.82 0.59 8.65
CA ASP A 218 13.84 1.59 8.33
C ASP A 218 13.33 2.58 7.27
N PRO A 219 13.52 3.90 7.45
CA PRO A 219 13.12 4.89 6.47
C PRO A 219 13.96 4.75 5.21
N LEU A 220 13.28 4.84 4.06
CA LEU A 220 13.88 4.86 2.73
C LEU A 220 13.21 5.96 1.91
N PHE A 221 14.00 6.76 1.24
CA PHE A 221 13.54 7.76 0.28
C PHE A 221 14.54 7.84 -0.88
N VAL A 222 14.04 7.64 -2.09
CA VAL A 222 14.82 7.77 -3.33
C VAL A 222 13.97 8.57 -4.31
N ASN A 223 14.50 9.63 -4.88
CA ASN A 223 13.88 10.38 -5.96
C ASN A 223 14.84 10.49 -7.14
N VAL A 224 14.39 10.07 -8.31
CA VAL A 224 15.14 10.20 -9.57
C VAL A 224 14.20 10.79 -10.62
N PRO A 225 14.50 12.01 -11.11
CA PRO A 225 13.75 12.60 -12.23
C PRO A 225 13.98 11.81 -13.50
N LEU A 226 12.94 11.70 -14.31
CA LEU A 226 12.96 11.02 -15.60
C LEU A 226 12.84 12.03 -16.75
N PRO A 227 13.65 11.88 -17.81
CA PRO A 227 13.75 12.88 -18.85
C PRO A 227 12.53 12.92 -19.76
N LEU A 228 12.23 14.10 -20.26
CA LEU A 228 11.20 14.38 -21.22
C LEU A 228 11.68 14.02 -22.65
N ASN A 229 10.91 13.23 -23.38
CA ASN A 229 11.09 13.08 -24.81
C ASN A 229 10.59 14.32 -25.57
N THR A 230 11.35 14.75 -26.55
CA THR A 230 10.97 15.84 -27.45
C THR A 230 9.93 15.38 -28.47
N ASP A 231 9.23 16.32 -29.11
CA ASP A 231 8.27 16.01 -30.19
C ASP A 231 8.92 15.20 -31.34
N ALA A 232 10.20 15.44 -31.61
CA ALA A 232 10.96 14.71 -32.62
C ALA A 232 11.18 13.24 -32.24
N GLU A 233 11.46 12.99 -30.98
CA GLU A 233 11.66 11.65 -30.42
C GLU A 233 10.34 10.89 -30.29
N MET A 234 9.23 11.58 -30.03
CA MET A 234 7.87 11.02 -30.00
C MET A 234 7.27 10.76 -31.40
N LYS A 235 7.89 11.24 -32.45
CA LYS A 235 7.29 11.22 -33.81
C LYS A 235 6.88 9.82 -34.30
N ALA A 236 7.66 8.80 -33.99
CA ALA A 236 7.34 7.43 -34.38
C ALA A 236 6.04 6.94 -33.75
N TYR A 237 5.88 7.16 -32.44
CA TYR A 237 4.70 6.84 -31.65
C TYR A 237 3.47 7.67 -32.07
N ASN A 238 3.64 8.99 -32.23
CA ASN A 238 2.55 9.88 -32.65
C ASN A 238 1.97 9.54 -34.01
N ASN A 239 2.79 8.98 -34.90
CA ASN A 239 2.33 8.51 -36.23
C ASN A 239 1.73 7.10 -36.17
N ASP A 240 2.18 6.26 -35.26
CA ASP A 240 1.76 4.87 -35.12
C ASP A 240 1.97 4.42 -33.67
N PRO A 241 0.92 4.41 -32.83
CA PRO A 241 1.03 4.04 -31.40
C PRO A 241 1.52 2.61 -31.14
N THR A 242 1.68 1.78 -32.16
CA THR A 242 2.29 0.46 -32.01
C THR A 242 3.83 0.51 -32.00
N LYS A 243 4.41 1.66 -32.31
CA LYS A 243 5.85 1.91 -32.30
C LYS A 243 6.27 2.64 -31.04
N LEU A 244 7.40 2.24 -30.48
CA LEU A 244 7.97 2.97 -29.35
C LEU A 244 8.64 4.27 -29.81
N PRO A 245 8.59 5.33 -29.00
CA PRO A 245 9.44 6.50 -29.14
C PRO A 245 10.93 6.19 -28.95
N VAL A 246 11.77 7.20 -29.01
CA VAL A 246 13.18 7.07 -28.58
C VAL A 246 13.20 6.77 -27.08
N GLY A 247 14.00 5.77 -26.68
CA GLY A 247 14.13 5.39 -25.27
C GLY A 247 15.36 6.05 -24.63
N HIS A 248 15.15 6.80 -23.56
CA HIS A 248 16.22 7.36 -22.72
C HIS A 248 16.52 6.42 -21.56
N LYS A 249 17.78 6.03 -21.41
CA LYS A 249 18.20 5.13 -20.34
C LYS A 249 18.60 5.92 -19.08
N VAL A 250 17.90 5.67 -17.99
CA VAL A 250 18.23 6.20 -16.66
C VAL A 250 18.69 5.07 -15.76
N THR A 251 19.91 5.19 -15.22
CA THR A 251 20.47 4.17 -14.31
C THR A 251 20.90 4.83 -13.01
N PHE A 252 20.46 4.27 -11.89
CA PHE A 252 20.81 4.75 -10.55
C PHE A 252 20.92 3.59 -9.58
N SER A 253 21.55 3.84 -8.43
CA SER A 253 21.70 2.81 -7.40
C SER A 253 21.39 3.36 -6.03
N PHE A 254 20.87 2.50 -5.16
CA PHE A 254 20.60 2.83 -3.75
C PHE A 254 20.81 1.59 -2.86
N LEU A 255 20.89 1.83 -1.56
CA LEU A 255 21.03 0.77 -0.57
C LEU A 255 19.68 0.47 0.08
N THR A 256 19.26 -0.78 0.05
CA THR A 256 18.18 -1.26 0.91
C THR A 256 18.70 -1.48 2.32
N LYS A 257 17.83 -1.27 3.30
CA LYS A 257 18.07 -1.60 4.70
C LYS A 257 17.38 -2.90 5.09
N GLY A 258 16.93 -3.02 6.34
CA GLY A 258 16.17 -4.18 6.81
C GLY A 258 14.89 -4.45 6.01
N PRO A 259 14.25 -5.61 6.22
CA PRO A 259 12.99 -5.95 5.56
C PRO A 259 11.90 -4.90 5.80
N GLY A 260 11.06 -4.68 4.80
CA GLY A 260 9.99 -3.69 4.90
C GLY A 260 9.11 -3.61 3.66
N HIS A 261 8.05 -2.82 3.80
CA HIS A 261 7.09 -2.52 2.73
C HIS A 261 7.09 -1.03 2.44
N TYR A 262 7.33 -0.70 1.20
CA TYR A 262 7.45 0.66 0.70
C TYR A 262 6.50 0.85 -0.46
N VAL A 263 6.30 2.08 -0.86
CA VAL A 263 5.61 2.44 -2.10
C VAL A 263 6.52 3.28 -2.97
N TRP A 264 6.32 3.20 -4.25
CA TRP A 264 6.88 4.16 -5.18
C TRP A 264 5.74 4.76 -6.01
N ASN A 265 5.90 5.99 -6.42
CA ASN A 265 5.02 6.67 -7.35
C ASN A 265 5.76 7.77 -8.10
N CYS A 266 5.23 8.19 -9.23
CA CYS A 266 5.61 9.42 -9.86
C CYS A 266 5.05 10.60 -9.06
N GLU A 267 5.84 11.65 -8.82
CA GLU A 267 5.41 12.86 -8.09
C GLU A 267 4.86 13.93 -9.03
N TYR A 268 4.86 13.66 -10.33
CA TYR A 268 4.20 14.51 -11.32
C TYR A 268 2.76 14.05 -11.52
N PRO A 269 1.80 14.95 -11.71
CA PRO A 269 0.39 14.60 -11.91
C PRO A 269 0.17 14.05 -13.32
N CYS A 270 0.47 12.77 -13.50
CA CYS A 270 0.35 12.06 -14.77
C CYS A 270 -1.10 11.66 -15.07
N GLY A 271 -1.39 11.47 -16.36
CA GLY A 271 -2.66 10.99 -16.87
C GLY A 271 -3.70 12.07 -17.14
N ASP A 272 -4.61 11.73 -18.05
CA ASP A 272 -5.68 12.61 -18.45
C ASP A 272 -6.81 12.68 -17.42
N SER A 273 -7.39 13.74 -17.33
CA SER A 273 -8.66 14.33 -16.91
C SER A 273 -9.66 13.58 -16.03
N THR A 274 -9.34 12.61 -15.19
CA THR A 274 -10.37 12.05 -14.29
C THR A 274 -10.78 13.01 -13.19
N TYR A 275 -9.91 13.92 -12.77
CA TYR A 275 -10.21 15.00 -11.81
C TYR A 275 -9.77 16.35 -12.39
N GLN A 276 -10.43 16.80 -13.47
CA GLN A 276 -10.08 18.06 -14.15
C GLN A 276 -8.65 18.09 -14.72
N GLY A 277 -8.14 16.94 -15.18
CA GLY A 277 -6.81 16.83 -15.75
C GLY A 277 -5.69 16.67 -14.72
N PHE A 278 -5.99 16.27 -13.47
CA PHE A 278 -5.00 16.26 -12.41
C PHE A 278 -4.76 14.87 -11.83
N GLY A 279 -3.62 14.27 -12.18
CA GLY A 279 -2.99 13.18 -11.43
C GLY A 279 -3.79 11.89 -11.23
N ALA A 280 -4.75 11.57 -12.08
CA ALA A 280 -5.61 10.40 -11.91
C ALA A 280 -4.83 9.08 -11.88
N VAL A 281 -3.78 8.99 -12.67
CA VAL A 281 -2.90 7.81 -12.78
C VAL A 281 -2.19 7.50 -11.47
N MET A 282 -1.91 8.51 -10.66
CA MET A 282 -1.23 8.35 -9.36
C MET A 282 -2.14 7.73 -8.30
N GLY A 283 -3.45 7.81 -8.49
CA GLY A 283 -4.44 7.23 -7.58
C GLY A 283 -4.72 5.74 -7.81
N GLN A 284 -4.11 5.14 -8.84
CA GLN A 284 -4.35 3.75 -9.22
C GLN A 284 -3.05 2.97 -9.30
N LEU A 285 -2.96 1.87 -8.57
CA LEU A 285 -1.81 0.95 -8.66
C LEU A 285 -1.71 0.33 -10.05
N GLY A 286 -0.48 0.05 -10.47
CA GLY A 286 -0.23 -0.65 -11.72
C GLY A 286 0.04 0.25 -12.92
N TYR A 287 0.04 1.57 -12.75
CA TYR A 287 0.42 2.54 -13.79
C TYR A 287 1.71 3.25 -13.41
N MET A 288 1.58 4.39 -12.73
CA MET A 288 2.71 5.22 -12.31
C MET A 288 2.94 5.14 -10.80
N SER A 289 2.51 4.04 -10.20
CA SER A 289 2.71 3.72 -8.80
C SER A 289 2.69 2.21 -8.57
N GLY A 290 3.37 1.76 -7.54
CA GLY A 290 3.42 0.36 -7.16
C GLY A 290 3.99 0.14 -5.77
N LYS A 291 4.15 -1.12 -5.40
CA LYS A 291 4.68 -1.55 -4.12
C LYS A 291 6.13 -2.00 -4.24
N VAL A 292 6.90 -1.76 -3.19
CA VAL A 292 8.25 -2.32 -3.07
C VAL A 292 8.32 -3.13 -1.79
N THR A 293 8.58 -4.41 -1.93
CA THR A 293 8.85 -5.31 -0.80
C THR A 293 10.35 -5.52 -0.69
N VAL A 294 10.92 -5.17 0.46
CA VAL A 294 12.31 -5.50 0.82
C VAL A 294 12.26 -6.73 1.74
N ALA A 295 12.90 -7.85 1.35
CA ALA A 295 12.83 -9.13 2.04
C ALA A 295 14.22 -9.80 2.22
#